data_15b126aad15bfb1efd38f13c42a9139c
#
_entry.id   15b126aad15bfb1efd38f13c42a9139c
#
_cell.length_a   1.000
_cell.length_b   1.000
_cell.length_c   1.000
_cell.angle_alpha   90.00
_cell.angle_beta   90.00
_cell.angle_gamma   90.00
#
_symmetry.space_group_name_H-M   'P 1'
#
loop_
_entity.id
_entity.type
_entity.pdbx_description
1 polymer ?
#
loop_
_entity_poly.entity_id
_entity_poly.type
_entity_poly.pdbx_seq_one_letter_code
_entity_poly.pdbx_strand_id
1 'polypeptide(L)'
;MYSNIDNVNILTGVLQSHGVRRVVVCPGSRNAPIVHNLNETEGITCYPVTDERSAGFVAMGIALGDPSPCPAPVAVCVTSGSALLNLYPAVCEAYYQ
;
A
#
# COMPACT_ATOMS: atom_id res chain seq x y z
N MET A 1 0.60 -2.36 15.96
CA MET A 1 0.30 -3.80 15.90
C MET A 1 -0.91 -4.06 16.75
N TYR A 2 -2.05 -3.82 16.17
CA TYR A 2 -3.29 -3.75 16.95
C TYR A 2 -4.29 -4.82 16.54
N SER A 3 -3.90 -5.72 15.63
CA SER A 3 -4.75 -6.83 15.24
C SER A 3 -4.58 -8.00 16.21
N ASN A 4 -5.64 -8.77 16.39
CA ASN A 4 -5.56 -10.05 17.09
C ASN A 4 -5.26 -11.19 16.12
N ILE A 5 -4.95 -10.89 14.86
CA ILE A 5 -4.56 -11.86 13.85
C ILE A 5 -3.05 -11.73 13.64
N ASP A 6 -2.31 -12.78 14.02
CA ASP A 6 -0.84 -12.72 13.99
C ASP A 6 -0.28 -12.42 12.62
N ASN A 7 -0.83 -13.01 11.56
CA ASN A 7 -0.35 -12.79 10.20
C ASN A 7 -0.46 -11.34 9.78
N VAL A 8 -1.49 -10.63 10.22
CA VAL A 8 -1.67 -9.21 9.92
C VAL A 8 -0.58 -8.39 10.61
N ASN A 9 -0.27 -8.70 11.85
CA ASN A 9 0.80 -8.01 12.59
C ASN A 9 2.16 -8.28 11.98
N ILE A 10 2.43 -9.52 11.55
CA ILE A 10 3.68 -9.88 10.90
C ILE A 10 3.84 -9.11 9.60
N LEU A 11 2.79 -9.06 8.78
CA LEU A 11 2.81 -8.31 7.52
C LEU A 11 3.14 -6.84 7.77
N THR A 12 2.46 -6.21 8.72
CA THR A 12 2.69 -4.80 9.06
C THR A 12 4.14 -4.58 9.52
N GLY A 13 4.64 -5.47 10.36
CA GLY A 13 6.02 -5.38 10.84
C GLY A 13 7.05 -5.52 9.73
N VAL A 14 6.80 -6.42 8.77
CA VAL A 14 7.68 -6.58 7.61
C VAL A 14 7.69 -5.32 6.76
N LEU A 15 6.50 -4.74 6.50
CA LEU A 15 6.43 -3.49 5.74
C LEU A 15 7.21 -2.37 6.43
N GLN A 16 7.05 -2.23 7.74
CA GLN A 16 7.78 -1.23 8.50
C GLN A 16 9.29 -1.46 8.45
N SER A 17 9.73 -2.70 8.55
CA SER A 17 11.16 -3.03 8.54
C SER A 17 11.81 -2.72 7.20
N HIS A 18 11.03 -2.70 6.12
CA HIS A 18 11.50 -2.30 4.78
C HIS A 18 11.31 -0.82 4.50
N GLY A 19 10.94 -0.04 5.49
CA GLY A 19 10.84 1.41 5.36
C GLY A 19 9.55 1.91 4.74
N VAL A 20 8.53 1.08 4.61
CA VAL A 20 7.23 1.51 4.09
C VAL A 20 6.56 2.43 5.11
N ARG A 21 6.26 3.65 4.70
CA ARG A 21 5.59 4.64 5.53
C ARG A 21 4.30 5.17 4.92
N ARG A 22 4.07 4.89 3.64
CA ARG A 22 2.88 5.36 2.92
C ARG A 22 2.28 4.19 2.18
N VAL A 23 0.97 4.04 2.35
CA VAL A 23 0.21 2.95 1.74
C VAL A 23 -1.02 3.53 1.07
N VAL A 24 -1.19 3.27 -0.21
CA VAL A 24 -2.42 3.61 -0.91
C VAL A 24 -3.36 2.42 -0.74
N VAL A 25 -4.55 2.65 -0.22
CA VAL A 25 -5.48 1.57 0.11
C VAL A 25 -6.77 1.67 -0.71
N CYS A 26 -7.18 0.53 -1.25
CA CYS A 26 -8.49 0.37 -1.87
C CYS A 26 -9.31 -0.51 -0.93
N PRO A 27 -10.09 0.08 -0.02
CA PRO A 27 -10.73 -0.68 1.05
C PRO A 27 -11.80 -1.63 0.53
N GLY A 28 -11.89 -2.78 1.18
CA GLY A 28 -12.91 -3.79 0.91
C GLY A 28 -13.01 -4.73 2.10
N SER A 29 -13.94 -5.67 2.05
CA SER A 29 -14.16 -6.56 3.19
C SER A 29 -13.00 -7.53 3.39
N ARG A 30 -12.34 -7.96 2.32
CA ARG A 30 -11.30 -8.98 2.41
C ARG A 30 -9.99 -8.45 2.96
N ASN A 31 -9.69 -7.16 2.73
CA ASN A 31 -8.48 -6.56 3.27
C ASN A 31 -8.73 -5.68 4.49
N ALA A 32 -9.95 -5.68 5.01
CA ALA A 32 -10.30 -4.82 6.14
C ALA A 32 -9.39 -5.00 7.36
N PRO A 33 -9.03 -6.23 7.78
CA PRO A 33 -8.12 -6.38 8.92
C PRO A 33 -6.76 -5.74 8.68
N ILE A 34 -6.23 -5.85 7.45
CA ILE A 34 -4.94 -5.27 7.09
C ILE A 34 -5.04 -3.75 7.11
N VAL A 35 -6.07 -3.20 6.46
CA VAL A 35 -6.27 -1.74 6.38
C VAL A 35 -6.45 -1.16 7.78
N HIS A 36 -7.25 -1.81 8.62
CA HIS A 36 -7.45 -1.37 9.99
C HIS A 36 -6.12 -1.32 10.75
N ASN A 37 -5.33 -2.37 10.65
CA ASN A 37 -4.05 -2.44 11.36
C ASN A 37 -3.08 -1.38 10.86
N LEU A 38 -3.05 -1.12 9.54
CA LEU A 38 -2.21 -0.07 8.97
C LEU A 38 -2.63 1.31 9.47
N ASN A 39 -3.93 1.57 9.54
CA ASN A 39 -4.45 2.84 10.05
C ASN A 39 -4.10 3.08 11.51
N GLU A 40 -4.02 2.02 12.30
CA GLU A 40 -3.70 2.11 13.72
C GLU A 40 -2.19 2.11 13.99
N THR A 41 -1.38 1.89 12.96
CA THR A 41 0.06 1.78 13.12
C THR A 41 0.70 3.17 13.00
N GLU A 42 1.40 3.56 14.04
CA GLU A 42 2.14 4.83 14.05
C GLU A 42 3.27 4.78 13.02
N GLY A 43 3.44 5.88 12.30
CA GLY A 43 4.47 5.97 11.27
C GLY A 43 4.03 5.52 9.88
N ILE A 44 2.82 4.98 9.74
CA ILE A 44 2.23 4.63 8.45
C ILE A 44 1.07 5.57 8.17
N THR A 45 1.08 6.18 6.99
CA THR A 45 -0.02 7.01 6.50
C THR A 45 -0.73 6.27 5.38
N CYS A 46 -2.05 6.16 5.49
CA CYS A 46 -2.88 5.50 4.49
C CYS A 46 -3.60 6.54 3.64
N TYR A 47 -3.62 6.31 2.34
CA TYR A 47 -4.29 7.17 1.37
C TYR A 47 -5.38 6.35 0.69
N PRO A 48 -6.66 6.55 1.05
CA PRO A 48 -7.74 5.77 0.42
C PRO A 48 -8.02 6.26 -1.00
N VAL A 49 -8.07 5.32 -1.92
CA VAL A 49 -8.44 5.56 -3.32
C VAL A 49 -9.36 4.44 -3.75
N THR A 50 -10.55 4.78 -4.21
CA THR A 50 -11.58 3.77 -4.50
C THR A 50 -11.23 2.91 -5.71
N ASP A 51 -10.71 3.52 -6.78
CA ASP A 51 -10.42 2.81 -8.01
C ASP A 51 -8.99 2.25 -8.00
N GLU A 52 -8.85 0.94 -8.14
CA GLU A 52 -7.56 0.26 -8.05
C GLU A 52 -6.58 0.73 -9.13
N ARG A 53 -7.04 0.95 -10.33
CA ARG A 53 -6.18 1.42 -11.41
C ARG A 53 -5.61 2.80 -11.07
N SER A 54 -6.45 3.69 -10.60
CA SER A 54 -6.03 5.02 -10.14
C SER A 54 -5.10 4.92 -8.96
N ALA A 55 -5.39 4.01 -8.02
CA ALA A 55 -4.57 3.81 -6.83
C ALA A 55 -3.13 3.45 -7.19
N GLY A 56 -2.93 2.60 -8.19
CA GLY A 56 -1.59 2.25 -8.65
C GLY A 56 -0.82 3.46 -9.15
N PHE A 57 -1.46 4.31 -9.94
CA PHE A 57 -0.80 5.53 -10.43
C PHE A 57 -0.60 6.57 -9.34
N VAL A 58 -1.51 6.67 -8.39
CA VAL A 58 -1.32 7.55 -7.22
C VAL A 58 -0.08 7.11 -6.43
N ALA A 59 0.05 5.81 -6.19
CA ALA A 59 1.22 5.29 -5.48
C ALA A 59 2.52 5.56 -6.23
N MET A 60 2.52 5.38 -7.55
CA MET A 60 3.67 5.68 -8.39
C MET A 60 4.05 7.17 -8.28
N GLY A 61 3.04 8.05 -8.33
CA GLY A 61 3.28 9.49 -8.20
C GLY A 61 3.87 9.85 -6.85
N ILE A 62 3.38 9.24 -5.78
CA ILE A 62 3.95 9.47 -4.43
C ILE A 62 5.41 9.04 -4.39
N ALA A 63 5.71 7.87 -4.95
CA ALA A 63 7.07 7.35 -4.96
C ALA A 63 8.00 8.24 -5.79
N LEU A 64 7.58 8.65 -6.98
CA LEU A 64 8.39 9.49 -7.86
C LEU A 64 8.57 10.90 -7.31
N GLY A 65 7.61 11.39 -6.53
CA GLY A 65 7.67 12.72 -5.95
C GLY A 65 8.52 12.82 -4.69
N ASP A 66 9.03 11.71 -4.19
CA ASP A 66 9.88 11.73 -3.00
C ASP A 66 11.26 12.28 -3.37
N PRO A 67 11.68 13.42 -2.78
CA PRO A 67 12.97 14.04 -3.14
C PRO A 67 14.16 13.37 -2.47
N SER A 68 13.94 12.38 -1.64
CA SER A 68 15.03 11.69 -0.91
C SER A 68 15.98 11.00 -1.89
N PRO A 69 17.30 10.99 -1.61
CA PRO A 69 18.24 10.21 -2.41
C PRO A 69 17.96 8.71 -2.38
N CYS A 70 17.31 8.26 -1.31
CA CYS A 70 16.91 6.86 -1.15
C CYS A 70 15.44 6.83 -0.75
N PRO A 71 14.52 7.02 -1.71
CA PRO A 71 13.10 7.13 -1.37
C PRO A 71 12.55 5.82 -0.80
N ALA A 72 11.66 5.96 0.17
CA ALA A 72 11.00 4.82 0.77
C ALA A 72 10.02 4.18 -0.22
N PRO A 73 9.88 2.87 -0.22
CA PRO A 73 8.88 2.22 -1.06
C PRO A 73 7.47 2.61 -0.62
N VAL A 74 6.57 2.67 -1.59
CA VAL A 74 5.15 2.95 -1.35
C VAL A 74 4.38 1.67 -1.63
N ALA A 75 3.54 1.26 -0.70
CA ALA A 75 2.74 0.06 -0.86
C ALA A 75 1.35 0.39 -1.40
N VAL A 76 0.77 -0.55 -2.11
CA VAL A 76 -0.63 -0.48 -2.55
C VAL A 76 -1.33 -1.71 -2.00
N CYS A 77 -2.43 -1.48 -1.30
CA CYS A 77 -3.23 -2.55 -0.73
C CYS A 77 -4.58 -2.60 -1.42
N VAL A 78 -4.84 -3.72 -2.09
CA VAL A 78 -6.11 -3.96 -2.77
C VAL A 78 -6.70 -5.29 -2.26
N THR A 79 -7.89 -5.64 -2.74
CA THR A 79 -8.49 -6.92 -2.38
C THR A 79 -7.97 -8.02 -3.33
N SER A 80 -8.84 -8.81 -3.93
CA SER A 80 -8.42 -9.98 -4.71
C SER A 80 -9.00 -9.92 -6.13
N GLY A 81 -8.57 -10.85 -6.96
CA GLY A 81 -9.10 -11.01 -8.31
C GLY A 81 -8.81 -9.81 -9.20
N SER A 82 -9.85 -9.25 -9.80
CA SER A 82 -9.69 -8.13 -10.73
C SER A 82 -9.11 -6.88 -10.07
N ALA A 83 -9.26 -6.73 -8.76
CA ALA A 83 -8.64 -5.62 -8.03
C ALA A 83 -7.13 -5.64 -8.22
N LEU A 84 -6.51 -6.80 -8.04
CA LEU A 84 -5.07 -6.95 -8.23
C LEU A 84 -4.68 -6.72 -9.69
N LEU A 85 -5.43 -7.28 -10.63
CA LEU A 85 -5.13 -7.14 -12.06
C LEU A 85 -5.18 -5.70 -12.53
N ASN A 86 -6.00 -4.87 -11.91
CA ASN A 86 -6.10 -3.45 -12.26
C ASN A 86 -4.85 -2.65 -11.90
N LEU A 87 -3.93 -3.22 -11.12
CA LEU A 87 -2.65 -2.59 -10.84
C LEU A 87 -1.63 -2.76 -11.97
N TYR A 88 -1.91 -3.65 -12.92
CA TYR A 88 -0.94 -3.99 -13.97
C TYR A 88 -0.48 -2.77 -14.78
N PRO A 89 -1.36 -1.86 -15.22
CA PRO A 89 -0.90 -0.68 -15.96
C PRO A 89 0.12 0.15 -15.19
N ALA A 90 -0.10 0.39 -13.89
CA ALA A 90 0.83 1.16 -13.08
C ALA A 90 2.15 0.41 -12.85
N VAL A 91 2.08 -0.91 -12.67
CA VAL A 91 3.28 -1.73 -12.52
C VAL A 91 4.13 -1.67 -13.77
N CYS A 92 3.50 -1.78 -14.95
CA CYS A 92 4.22 -1.64 -16.21
C CYS A 92 4.88 -0.28 -16.34
N GLU A 93 4.17 0.78 -16.03
CA GLU A 93 4.71 2.13 -16.13
C GLU A 93 5.86 2.33 -15.14
N ALA A 94 5.71 1.85 -13.92
CA ALA A 94 6.75 1.96 -12.89
C ALA A 94 8.03 1.23 -13.32
N TYR A 95 7.89 0.12 -14.01
CA TYR A 95 9.05 -0.64 -14.52
C TYR A 95 9.90 0.20 -15.46
N TYR A 96 9.28 1.06 -16.27
CA TYR A 96 9.98 1.88 -17.26
C TYR A 96 10.41 3.26 -16.72
N GLN A 97 10.04 3.56 -15.49
CA GLN A 97 10.51 4.77 -14.82
C GLN A 97 11.80 4.46 -14.03
#